data_3fb0b97eb4797173ea43153be16df88e
#
_entry.id   3fb0b97eb4797173ea43153be16df88e
#
_cell.length_a   1.000
_cell.length_b   1.000
_cell.length_c   1.000
_cell.angle_alpha   90.00
_cell.angle_beta   90.00
_cell.angle_gamma   90.00
#
_symmetry.space_group_name_H-M   'P 1'
#
loop_
_entity.id
_entity.type
_entity.pdbx_description
1 polymer ?
#
loop_
_entity_poly.entity_id
_entity_poly.type
_entity_poly.pdbx_seq_one_letter_code
_entity_poly.pdbx_strand_id
1 'polypeptide(L)'
;MNTTKTVLITGGAGFIGCALSQRLASSFTRWVVVDSLHPQVHPERVRPDGLHDSAELVVGDITKSATWDRVLSDIRPDIVIHLAAETGTAQSLDEASRHAEVNVVGTTRMLDGFGGLGIVPERILLSSSRAVYGEGRWISERGDVRYPGQRSHGQLERGAWDFDGLAPLPARAGDNVPHPTSVYGSTKLSQEQILAAWVGARDTALTVLRLQNVFGPGQSLTNSYTGIVSLFSQLARAGRSIPIYEDGEITRDFVFIDDIADAFVAALGTARSVGTTTFDVGSGVPSTINDLARTIARHHGAPAPHITGAFRDGDVRFAACDVAPTVAALDWQPQWNLDAGVVRLQDWIDGQLGTPVEALMAG
;
A
#
# COMPACT_ATOMS: atom_id res chain seq x y z
N MET A 1 21.49 12.68 4.32
CA MET A 1 21.69 13.28 2.98
C MET A 1 21.15 14.71 3.04
N ASN A 2 21.96 15.72 3.07
CA ASN A 2 21.47 17.11 2.92
C ASN A 2 21.70 17.50 1.46
N THR A 3 20.67 17.37 0.62
CA THR A 3 20.80 17.61 -0.82
C THR A 3 20.04 18.86 -1.23
N THR A 4 20.62 19.62 -2.16
CA THR A 4 19.97 20.79 -2.76
C THR A 4 18.82 20.41 -3.70
N LYS A 5 18.47 19.10 -3.78
CA LYS A 5 17.45 18.57 -4.68
C LYS A 5 16.03 18.90 -4.23
N THR A 6 15.19 19.18 -5.21
CA THR A 6 13.76 19.37 -5.04
C THR A 6 13.02 18.06 -5.19
N VAL A 7 12.18 17.71 -4.22
CA VAL A 7 11.36 16.50 -4.22
C VAL A 7 9.89 16.86 -4.42
N LEU A 8 9.24 16.16 -5.34
CA LEU A 8 7.79 16.20 -5.53
C LEU A 8 7.17 14.89 -5.01
N ILE A 9 6.20 15.00 -4.11
CA ILE A 9 5.48 13.85 -3.57
C ILE A 9 4.00 13.98 -3.92
N THR A 10 3.46 13.10 -4.72
CA THR A 10 2.02 13.06 -4.99
C THR A 10 1.33 12.11 -4.00
N GLY A 11 0.15 12.48 -3.51
CA GLY A 11 -0.54 11.70 -2.45
C GLY A 11 0.19 11.73 -1.09
N GLY A 12 1.03 12.76 -0.89
CA GLY A 12 1.92 12.80 0.27
C GLY A 12 1.25 13.25 1.57
N ALA A 13 0.00 13.68 1.54
CA ALA A 13 -0.81 13.90 2.74
C ALA A 13 -1.53 12.62 3.21
N GLY A 14 -1.47 11.53 2.44
CA GLY A 14 -2.02 10.24 2.82
C GLY A 14 -1.17 9.49 3.86
N PHE A 15 -1.61 8.28 4.23
CA PHE A 15 -1.02 7.44 5.27
C PHE A 15 0.49 7.22 5.11
N ILE A 16 0.92 6.73 3.94
CA ILE A 16 2.34 6.46 3.67
C ILE A 16 3.12 7.78 3.56
N GLY A 17 2.54 8.80 2.92
CA GLY A 17 3.20 10.09 2.75
C GLY A 17 3.48 10.81 4.07
N CYS A 18 2.55 10.78 5.01
CA CYS A 18 2.74 11.33 6.35
C CYS A 18 3.89 10.63 7.10
N ALA A 19 3.92 9.30 7.09
CA ALA A 19 4.99 8.53 7.73
C ALA A 19 6.37 8.80 7.09
N LEU A 20 6.40 8.85 5.75
CA LEU A 20 7.60 9.17 4.99
C LEU A 20 8.08 10.60 5.26
N SER A 21 7.16 11.55 5.42
CA SER A 21 7.46 12.95 5.64
C SER A 21 8.35 13.18 6.87
N GLN A 22 8.14 12.43 7.94
CA GLN A 22 8.92 12.50 9.16
C GLN A 22 10.40 12.10 8.93
N ARG A 23 10.66 11.22 7.98
CA ARG A 23 12.02 10.74 7.64
C ARG A 23 12.71 11.64 6.64
N LEU A 24 11.96 12.32 5.78
CA LEU A 24 12.51 13.19 4.73
C LEU A 24 12.83 14.62 5.21
N ALA A 25 12.25 15.03 6.32
CA ALA A 25 12.30 16.44 6.81
C ALA A 25 13.71 17.04 6.89
N SER A 26 14.72 16.22 7.22
CA SER A 26 16.13 16.65 7.31
C SER A 26 16.97 16.30 6.07
N SER A 27 16.37 15.66 5.04
CA SER A 27 17.11 15.10 3.92
C SER A 27 17.16 15.99 2.69
N PHE A 28 16.18 16.89 2.53
CA PHE A 28 16.02 17.72 1.34
C PHE A 28 15.80 19.19 1.71
N THR A 29 16.34 20.08 0.88
CA THR A 29 16.18 21.52 1.06
C THR A 29 14.75 21.98 0.74
N ARG A 30 14.11 21.35 -0.25
CA ARG A 30 12.75 21.67 -0.66
C ARG A 30 12.00 20.41 -1.06
N TRP A 31 10.79 20.26 -0.57
CA TRP A 31 9.90 19.16 -0.97
C TRP A 31 8.44 19.61 -0.95
N VAL A 32 7.77 19.33 -2.06
CA VAL A 32 6.41 19.77 -2.33
C VAL A 32 5.52 18.53 -2.36
N VAL A 33 4.43 18.58 -1.62
CA VAL A 33 3.40 17.56 -1.56
C VAL A 33 2.19 18.02 -2.35
N VAL A 34 1.75 17.23 -3.33
CA VAL A 34 0.49 17.43 -4.05
C VAL A 34 -0.51 16.39 -3.58
N ASP A 35 -1.63 16.83 -3.03
CA ASP A 35 -2.69 15.96 -2.55
C ASP A 35 -4.06 16.60 -2.76
N SER A 36 -5.06 15.79 -3.11
CA SER A 36 -6.43 16.28 -3.31
C SER A 36 -7.19 16.50 -2.01
N LEU A 37 -6.66 16.01 -0.91
CA LEU A 37 -7.32 15.92 0.40
C LEU A 37 -8.72 15.31 0.24
N HIS A 38 -8.78 14.14 -0.44
CA HIS A 38 -10.04 13.48 -0.75
C HIS A 38 -10.83 13.17 0.53
N PRO A 39 -12.16 13.46 0.60
CA PRO A 39 -12.95 13.33 1.84
C PRO A 39 -12.97 11.92 2.45
N GLN A 40 -12.80 10.88 1.65
CA GLN A 40 -12.71 9.49 2.14
C GLN A 40 -11.49 9.25 3.03
N VAL A 41 -10.42 10.05 2.86
CA VAL A 41 -9.17 9.97 3.64
C VAL A 41 -9.07 11.17 4.60
N HIS A 42 -9.50 12.35 4.15
CA HIS A 42 -9.44 13.62 4.87
C HIS A 42 -10.85 14.22 4.98
N PRO A 43 -11.68 13.79 5.96
CA PRO A 43 -13.07 14.23 6.07
C PRO A 43 -13.21 15.77 6.15
N GLU A 44 -12.29 16.43 6.83
CA GLU A 44 -12.29 17.89 7.02
C GLU A 44 -11.56 18.63 5.89
N ARG A 45 -10.88 17.92 4.99
CA ARG A 45 -10.11 18.48 3.87
C ARG A 45 -9.05 19.51 4.30
N VAL A 46 -8.47 19.30 5.48
CA VAL A 46 -7.38 20.12 6.01
C VAL A 46 -6.05 19.37 5.97
N ARG A 47 -4.96 20.11 6.12
CA ARG A 47 -3.63 19.53 6.28
C ARG A 47 -3.63 18.54 7.44
N PRO A 48 -3.23 17.27 7.26
CA PRO A 48 -3.16 16.31 8.36
C PRO A 48 -1.99 16.63 9.31
N ASP A 49 -2.22 16.44 10.60
CA ASP A 49 -1.20 16.63 11.65
C ASP A 49 0.02 15.73 11.47
N GLY A 50 -0.15 14.55 10.83
CA GLY A 50 0.93 13.63 10.54
C GLY A 50 1.89 14.11 9.45
N LEU A 51 1.52 15.10 8.65
CA LEU A 51 2.40 15.66 7.61
C LEU A 51 3.38 16.65 8.23
N HIS A 52 4.68 16.38 8.13
CA HIS A 52 5.73 17.22 8.72
C HIS A 52 5.64 18.68 8.26
N ASP A 53 5.83 19.63 9.17
CA ASP A 53 5.63 21.09 8.94
C ASP A 53 6.46 21.66 7.78
N SER A 54 7.65 21.12 7.52
CA SER A 54 8.50 21.58 6.41
C SER A 54 7.99 21.18 5.02
N ALA A 55 6.92 20.36 4.92
CA ALA A 55 6.29 20.02 3.64
C ALA A 55 5.52 21.22 3.07
N GLU A 56 5.81 21.62 1.85
CA GLU A 56 4.99 22.57 1.10
C GLU A 56 3.76 21.82 0.53
N LEU A 57 2.59 21.94 1.19
CA LEU A 57 1.37 21.27 0.72
C LEU A 57 0.66 22.11 -0.35
N VAL A 58 0.50 21.54 -1.53
CA VAL A 58 -0.34 22.06 -2.63
C VAL A 58 -1.59 21.19 -2.74
N VAL A 59 -2.73 21.73 -2.33
CA VAL A 59 -4.02 21.02 -2.50
C VAL A 59 -4.39 21.02 -3.98
N GLY A 60 -4.47 19.82 -4.59
CA GLY A 60 -4.74 19.67 -6.01
C GLY A 60 -4.98 18.23 -6.42
N ASP A 61 -5.87 18.05 -7.40
CA ASP A 61 -6.20 16.77 -8.00
C ASP A 61 -5.23 16.48 -9.15
N ILE A 62 -4.50 15.36 -9.07
CA ILE A 62 -3.51 14.96 -10.07
C ILE A 62 -4.11 14.66 -11.45
N THR A 63 -5.44 14.45 -11.54
CA THR A 63 -6.13 14.21 -12.81
C THR A 63 -6.36 15.50 -13.60
N LYS A 64 -6.17 16.67 -12.97
CA LYS A 64 -6.42 17.99 -13.57
C LYS A 64 -5.12 18.63 -14.07
N SER A 65 -5.07 19.00 -15.35
CA SER A 65 -3.92 19.70 -15.94
C SER A 65 -3.57 20.97 -15.18
N ALA A 66 -4.56 21.75 -14.75
CA ALA A 66 -4.37 22.97 -13.99
C ALA A 66 -3.60 22.77 -12.67
N THR A 67 -3.66 21.58 -12.06
CA THR A 67 -2.82 21.23 -10.90
C THR A 67 -1.36 21.21 -11.30
N TRP A 68 -1.05 20.56 -12.41
CA TRP A 68 0.31 20.43 -12.92
C TRP A 68 0.87 21.76 -13.42
N ASP A 69 0.05 22.55 -14.12
CA ASP A 69 0.43 23.92 -14.56
C ASP A 69 0.87 24.76 -13.36
N ARG A 70 0.09 24.73 -12.26
CA ARG A 70 0.40 25.47 -11.04
C ARG A 70 1.66 24.95 -10.34
N VAL A 71 1.76 23.62 -10.12
CA VAL A 71 2.89 23.02 -9.41
C VAL A 71 4.18 23.21 -10.18
N LEU A 72 4.17 22.94 -11.47
CA LEU A 72 5.38 22.96 -12.29
C LEU A 72 5.77 24.36 -12.78
N SER A 73 4.93 25.38 -12.56
CA SER A 73 5.36 26.79 -12.71
C SER A 73 6.34 27.20 -11.61
N ASP A 74 6.27 26.56 -10.45
CA ASP A 74 7.05 26.92 -9.25
C ASP A 74 8.25 26.00 -9.01
N ILE A 75 8.17 24.72 -9.40
CA ILE A 75 9.23 23.74 -9.17
C ILE A 75 9.68 23.00 -10.43
N ARG A 76 10.93 22.53 -10.38
CA ARG A 76 11.50 21.53 -11.29
C ARG A 76 11.98 20.36 -10.44
N PRO A 77 11.17 19.30 -10.26
CA PRO A 77 11.55 18.20 -9.36
C PRO A 77 12.72 17.39 -9.92
N ASP A 78 13.73 17.20 -9.09
CA ASP A 78 14.81 16.25 -9.33
C ASP A 78 14.38 14.83 -9.03
N ILE A 79 13.53 14.69 -8.00
CA ILE A 79 13.02 13.41 -7.50
C ILE A 79 11.50 13.48 -7.42
N VAL A 80 10.83 12.41 -7.86
CA VAL A 80 9.38 12.24 -7.72
C VAL A 80 9.09 11.00 -6.90
N ILE A 81 8.25 11.13 -5.87
CA ILE A 81 7.69 10.01 -5.11
C ILE A 81 6.20 9.98 -5.41
N HIS A 82 5.77 9.00 -6.20
CA HIS A 82 4.39 8.89 -6.67
C HIS A 82 3.61 7.94 -5.79
N LEU A 83 2.89 8.51 -4.79
CA LEU A 83 2.04 7.79 -3.84
C LEU A 83 0.55 7.94 -4.16
N ALA A 84 0.17 8.97 -4.93
CA ALA A 84 -1.23 9.25 -5.25
C ALA A 84 -1.87 8.08 -5.98
N ALA A 85 -2.92 7.53 -5.38
CA ALA A 85 -3.71 6.44 -5.94
C ALA A 85 -5.06 6.31 -5.23
N GLU A 86 -6.08 5.91 -5.99
CA GLU A 86 -7.24 5.24 -5.40
C GLU A 86 -6.85 3.81 -5.05
N THR A 87 -7.29 3.35 -3.88
CA THR A 87 -6.94 2.05 -3.31
C THR A 87 -8.20 1.27 -2.93
N GLY A 88 -8.05 -0.03 -2.66
CA GLY A 88 -9.16 -0.89 -2.27
C GLY A 88 -9.60 -1.83 -3.39
N THR A 89 -9.23 -3.11 -3.26
CA THR A 89 -9.54 -4.17 -4.23
C THR A 89 -11.05 -4.34 -4.43
N ALA A 90 -11.81 -4.41 -3.34
CA ALA A 90 -13.26 -4.58 -3.41
C ALA A 90 -13.95 -3.33 -4.00
N GLN A 91 -13.62 -2.13 -3.50
CA GLN A 91 -14.18 -0.88 -4.01
C GLN A 91 -13.92 -0.69 -5.50
N SER A 92 -12.79 -1.17 -6.00
CA SER A 92 -12.44 -1.04 -7.41
C SER A 92 -13.34 -1.81 -8.37
N LEU A 93 -14.08 -2.80 -7.88
CA LEU A 93 -15.06 -3.53 -8.70
C LEU A 93 -16.31 -2.68 -8.98
N ASP A 94 -16.70 -1.85 -8.00
CA ASP A 94 -17.90 -1.00 -8.12
C ASP A 94 -17.54 0.40 -8.66
N GLU A 95 -16.33 0.89 -8.42
CA GLU A 95 -15.86 2.22 -8.80
C GLU A 95 -14.66 2.16 -9.78
N ALA A 96 -14.74 1.29 -10.79
CA ALA A 96 -13.65 1.02 -11.73
C ALA A 96 -13.15 2.29 -12.45
N SER A 97 -14.07 3.16 -12.90
CA SER A 97 -13.72 4.40 -13.58
C SER A 97 -12.94 5.36 -12.69
N ARG A 98 -13.30 5.48 -11.42
CA ARG A 98 -12.60 6.32 -10.44
C ARG A 98 -11.16 5.85 -10.23
N HIS A 99 -10.95 4.53 -10.08
CA HIS A 99 -9.61 3.95 -9.96
C HIS A 99 -8.77 4.18 -11.22
N ALA A 100 -9.36 4.04 -12.42
CA ALA A 100 -8.67 4.30 -13.66
C ALA A 100 -8.33 5.80 -13.84
N GLU A 101 -9.27 6.70 -13.51
CA GLU A 101 -9.07 8.14 -13.60
C GLU A 101 -7.90 8.59 -12.73
N VAL A 102 -7.87 8.19 -11.46
CA VAL A 102 -6.80 8.62 -10.55
C VAL A 102 -5.47 7.91 -10.85
N ASN A 103 -5.49 6.58 -10.94
CA ASN A 103 -4.24 5.82 -11.03
C ASN A 103 -3.61 5.89 -12.43
N VAL A 104 -4.41 5.86 -13.49
CA VAL A 104 -3.91 5.85 -14.86
C VAL A 104 -3.86 7.27 -15.42
N VAL A 105 -5.01 7.97 -15.48
CA VAL A 105 -5.06 9.32 -16.06
C VAL A 105 -4.28 10.31 -15.20
N GLY A 106 -4.36 10.24 -13.87
CA GLY A 106 -3.57 11.09 -12.98
C GLY A 106 -2.06 10.94 -13.21
N THR A 107 -1.58 9.70 -13.39
CA THR A 107 -0.17 9.43 -13.72
C THR A 107 0.22 10.01 -15.08
N THR A 108 -0.59 9.81 -16.11
CA THR A 108 -0.28 10.36 -17.45
C THR A 108 -0.34 11.89 -17.46
N ARG A 109 -1.25 12.53 -16.71
CA ARG A 109 -1.29 14.00 -16.58
C ARG A 109 -0.02 14.56 -15.94
N MET A 110 0.55 13.88 -14.95
CA MET A 110 1.86 14.23 -14.40
C MET A 110 2.94 14.21 -15.49
N LEU A 111 2.98 13.14 -16.27
CA LEU A 111 3.95 12.98 -17.35
C LEU A 111 3.76 13.99 -18.49
N ASP A 112 2.51 14.33 -18.83
CA ASP A 112 2.19 15.41 -19.80
C ASP A 112 2.74 16.76 -19.31
N GLY A 113 2.55 17.07 -18.01
CA GLY A 113 3.10 18.27 -17.40
C GLY A 113 4.64 18.31 -17.48
N PHE A 114 5.31 17.22 -17.20
CA PHE A 114 6.77 17.13 -17.35
C PHE A 114 7.19 17.31 -18.80
N GLY A 115 6.53 16.60 -19.75
CA GLY A 115 6.85 16.67 -21.17
C GLY A 115 6.67 18.07 -21.75
N GLY A 116 5.58 18.76 -21.41
CA GLY A 116 5.29 20.10 -21.88
C GLY A 116 6.32 21.17 -21.44
N LEU A 117 7.03 20.92 -20.36
CA LEU A 117 8.03 21.84 -19.79
C LEU A 117 9.48 21.32 -19.92
N GLY A 118 9.68 20.19 -20.60
CA GLY A 118 11.00 19.57 -20.73
C GLY A 118 11.63 19.12 -19.41
N ILE A 119 10.78 18.76 -18.41
CA ILE A 119 11.25 18.30 -17.11
C ILE A 119 11.56 16.81 -17.19
N VAL A 120 12.77 16.43 -16.80
CA VAL A 120 13.23 15.03 -16.73
C VAL A 120 13.77 14.80 -15.31
N PRO A 121 12.96 14.26 -14.38
CA PRO A 121 13.44 13.93 -13.05
C PRO A 121 14.57 12.89 -13.11
N GLU A 122 15.56 13.02 -12.26
CA GLU A 122 16.64 12.01 -12.17
C GLU A 122 16.09 10.66 -11.68
N ARG A 123 15.06 10.71 -10.82
CA ARG A 123 14.51 9.54 -10.16
C ARG A 123 13.00 9.65 -9.94
N ILE A 124 12.31 8.56 -10.22
CA ILE A 124 10.90 8.38 -9.85
C ILE A 124 10.79 7.14 -8.97
N LEU A 125 10.15 7.25 -7.80
CA LEU A 125 9.75 6.14 -6.96
C LEU A 125 8.23 5.98 -7.06
N LEU A 126 7.77 4.79 -7.39
CA LEU A 126 6.34 4.46 -7.45
C LEU A 126 5.97 3.55 -6.27
N SER A 127 4.98 3.96 -5.48
CA SER A 127 4.25 3.04 -4.61
C SER A 127 3.32 2.18 -5.47
N SER A 128 3.75 0.96 -5.77
CA SER A 128 2.90 -0.06 -6.39
C SER A 128 2.30 -0.98 -5.32
N SER A 129 1.78 -2.13 -5.69
CA SER A 129 1.03 -3.00 -4.79
C SER A 129 1.23 -4.48 -5.13
N ARG A 130 1.18 -5.33 -4.14
CA ARG A 130 1.07 -6.78 -4.31
C ARG A 130 -0.12 -7.21 -5.18
N ALA A 131 -1.14 -6.35 -5.26
CA ALA A 131 -2.34 -6.63 -6.05
C ALA A 131 -2.07 -6.84 -7.55
N VAL A 132 -0.91 -6.41 -8.05
CA VAL A 132 -0.47 -6.68 -9.43
C VAL A 132 -0.25 -8.16 -9.70
N TYR A 133 -0.02 -8.97 -8.67
CA TYR A 133 0.24 -10.41 -8.82
C TYR A 133 -1.02 -11.28 -8.93
N GLY A 134 -2.17 -10.79 -8.45
CA GLY A 134 -3.37 -11.62 -8.27
C GLY A 134 -3.11 -12.77 -7.29
N GLU A 135 -3.46 -14.00 -7.67
CA GLU A 135 -3.17 -15.20 -6.87
C GLU A 135 -1.67 -15.61 -6.89
N GLY A 136 -0.88 -15.02 -7.78
CA GLY A 136 0.55 -15.25 -7.85
C GLY A 136 0.93 -16.66 -8.32
N ARG A 137 2.13 -17.08 -7.90
CA ARG A 137 2.73 -18.37 -8.24
C ARG A 137 2.32 -19.47 -7.26
N TRP A 138 2.05 -20.61 -7.80
CA TRP A 138 1.79 -21.84 -7.05
C TRP A 138 2.68 -22.95 -7.60
N ILE A 139 2.98 -23.96 -6.80
CA ILE A 139 3.81 -25.09 -7.20
C ILE A 139 3.03 -26.40 -7.07
N SER A 140 3.11 -27.25 -8.08
CA SER A 140 2.55 -28.59 -8.02
C SER A 140 3.49 -29.55 -7.27
N GLU A 141 2.98 -30.72 -6.85
CA GLU A 141 3.78 -31.79 -6.25
C GLU A 141 4.96 -32.23 -7.14
N ARG A 142 4.85 -32.03 -8.45
CA ARG A 142 5.92 -32.33 -9.43
C ARG A 142 6.97 -31.24 -9.56
N GLY A 143 6.81 -30.11 -8.85
CA GLY A 143 7.70 -28.97 -8.93
C GLY A 143 7.38 -27.98 -10.03
N ASP A 144 6.30 -28.15 -10.79
CA ASP A 144 5.92 -27.23 -11.86
C ASP A 144 5.28 -25.96 -11.28
N VAL A 145 5.77 -24.78 -11.69
CA VAL A 145 5.14 -23.51 -11.36
C VAL A 145 3.87 -23.32 -12.19
N ARG A 146 2.81 -22.89 -11.52
CA ARG A 146 1.49 -22.63 -12.08
C ARG A 146 0.98 -21.26 -11.66
N TYR A 147 0.12 -20.67 -12.47
CA TYR A 147 -0.63 -19.45 -12.20
C TYR A 147 -2.12 -19.83 -12.31
N PRO A 148 -2.78 -20.24 -11.21
CA PRO A 148 -4.12 -20.83 -11.28
C PRO A 148 -5.20 -19.81 -11.67
N GLY A 149 -4.89 -18.51 -11.58
CA GLY A 149 -5.87 -17.46 -11.81
C GLY A 149 -6.82 -17.28 -10.63
N GLN A 150 -7.88 -16.51 -10.85
CA GLN A 150 -8.87 -16.23 -9.81
C GLN A 150 -9.72 -17.44 -9.48
N ARG A 151 -9.98 -17.69 -8.20
CA ARG A 151 -10.94 -18.69 -7.74
C ARG A 151 -12.35 -18.32 -8.22
N SER A 152 -13.08 -19.28 -8.80
CA SER A 152 -14.43 -19.03 -9.30
C SER A 152 -15.45 -18.94 -8.16
N HIS A 153 -16.54 -18.19 -8.37
CA HIS A 153 -17.65 -18.09 -7.42
C HIS A 153 -18.14 -19.49 -6.97
N GLY A 154 -18.41 -20.38 -7.93
CA GLY A 154 -18.86 -21.74 -7.61
C GLY A 154 -17.82 -22.59 -6.87
N GLN A 155 -16.52 -22.33 -6.99
CA GLN A 155 -15.49 -22.94 -6.18
C GLN A 155 -15.62 -22.47 -4.72
N LEU A 156 -15.73 -21.16 -4.51
CA LEU A 156 -15.86 -20.55 -3.18
C LEU A 156 -17.18 -20.96 -2.50
N GLU A 157 -18.30 -21.02 -3.23
CA GLU A 157 -19.61 -21.43 -2.74
C GLU A 157 -19.60 -22.85 -2.18
N ARG A 158 -18.79 -23.75 -2.74
CA ARG A 158 -18.61 -25.14 -2.24
C ARG A 158 -17.60 -25.25 -1.09
N GLY A 159 -17.02 -24.15 -0.62
CA GLY A 159 -15.98 -24.16 0.41
C GLY A 159 -14.64 -24.75 -0.07
N ALA A 160 -14.41 -24.81 -1.38
CA ALA A 160 -13.13 -25.23 -1.95
C ALA A 160 -12.16 -24.06 -2.01
N TRP A 161 -11.54 -23.75 -0.88
CA TRP A 161 -10.75 -22.53 -0.69
C TRP A 161 -9.41 -22.55 -1.40
N ASP A 162 -8.81 -23.72 -1.57
CA ASP A 162 -7.48 -23.89 -2.15
C ASP A 162 -7.53 -24.37 -3.61
N PHE A 163 -6.37 -24.42 -4.25
CA PHE A 163 -6.19 -25.01 -5.57
C PHE A 163 -5.65 -26.42 -5.42
N ASP A 164 -6.43 -27.42 -5.86
CA ASP A 164 -6.10 -28.85 -5.69
C ASP A 164 -4.72 -29.21 -6.22
N GLY A 165 -3.91 -29.85 -5.38
CA GLY A 165 -2.56 -30.31 -5.71
C GLY A 165 -1.53 -29.17 -5.92
N LEU A 166 -1.85 -27.94 -5.51
CA LEU A 166 -0.95 -26.81 -5.58
C LEU A 166 -0.66 -26.22 -4.20
N ALA A 167 0.57 -25.80 -3.98
CA ALA A 167 0.99 -25.02 -2.81
C ALA A 167 1.40 -23.60 -3.23
N PRO A 168 1.08 -22.55 -2.44
CA PRO A 168 1.44 -21.19 -2.78
C PRO A 168 2.95 -20.94 -2.65
N LEU A 169 3.48 -20.07 -3.48
CA LEU A 169 4.83 -19.55 -3.39
C LEU A 169 4.83 -18.04 -3.10
N PRO A 170 5.70 -17.56 -2.21
CA PRO A 170 5.87 -16.12 -2.01
C PRO A 170 6.19 -15.39 -3.33
N ALA A 171 5.62 -14.20 -3.49
CA ALA A 171 5.89 -13.38 -4.65
C ALA A 171 7.35 -12.89 -4.64
N ARG A 172 7.94 -12.78 -5.83
CA ARG A 172 9.27 -12.23 -6.04
C ARG A 172 9.26 -11.43 -7.34
N ALA A 173 9.59 -10.16 -7.29
CA ALA A 173 9.48 -9.21 -8.40
C ALA A 173 10.19 -9.67 -9.70
N GLY A 174 11.34 -10.35 -9.56
CA GLY A 174 12.09 -10.88 -10.72
C GLY A 174 11.50 -12.13 -11.35
N ASP A 175 10.67 -12.88 -10.60
CA ASP A 175 10.21 -14.22 -11.01
C ASP A 175 8.72 -14.27 -11.32
N ASN A 176 7.92 -13.42 -10.67
CA ASN A 176 6.47 -13.45 -10.83
C ASN A 176 6.02 -12.64 -12.05
N VAL A 177 5.26 -13.25 -12.92
CA VAL A 177 4.52 -12.54 -13.97
C VAL A 177 3.33 -11.85 -13.29
N PRO A 178 3.15 -10.52 -13.42
CA PRO A 178 1.97 -9.83 -12.95
C PRO A 178 0.70 -10.35 -13.63
N HIS A 179 -0.31 -10.69 -12.82
CA HIS A 179 -1.60 -11.19 -13.31
C HIS A 179 -2.73 -10.73 -12.39
N PRO A 180 -3.04 -9.41 -12.37
CA PRO A 180 -3.99 -8.85 -11.42
C PRO A 180 -5.40 -9.43 -11.59
N THR A 181 -6.08 -9.68 -10.46
CA THR A 181 -7.45 -10.20 -10.38
C THR A 181 -8.46 -9.13 -9.95
N SER A 182 -8.03 -7.87 -9.82
CA SER A 182 -8.89 -6.75 -9.48
C SER A 182 -8.61 -5.55 -10.38
N VAL A 183 -9.60 -4.66 -10.51
CA VAL A 183 -9.42 -3.39 -11.25
C VAL A 183 -8.31 -2.56 -10.61
N TYR A 184 -8.29 -2.46 -9.27
CA TYR A 184 -7.20 -1.80 -8.56
C TYR A 184 -5.81 -2.35 -8.95
N GLY A 185 -5.63 -3.68 -8.88
CA GLY A 185 -4.37 -4.32 -9.29
C GLY A 185 -4.00 -4.01 -10.75
N SER A 186 -4.99 -4.03 -11.66
CA SER A 186 -4.79 -3.68 -13.07
C SER A 186 -4.36 -2.23 -13.26
N THR A 187 -4.96 -1.29 -12.52
CA THR A 187 -4.56 0.13 -12.59
C THR A 187 -3.17 0.38 -12.01
N LYS A 188 -2.79 -0.34 -10.93
CA LYS A 188 -1.42 -0.28 -10.38
C LYS A 188 -0.39 -0.84 -11.36
N LEU A 189 -0.69 -1.97 -12.01
CA LEU A 189 0.18 -2.51 -13.05
C LEU A 189 0.30 -1.54 -14.24
N SER A 190 -0.79 -0.87 -14.62
CA SER A 190 -0.76 0.16 -15.66
C SER A 190 0.16 1.33 -15.27
N GLN A 191 0.15 1.78 -14.00
CA GLN A 191 1.11 2.80 -13.53
C GLN A 191 2.57 2.35 -13.72
N GLU A 192 2.89 1.09 -13.32
CA GLU A 192 4.23 0.54 -13.52
C GLU A 192 4.64 0.59 -15.00
N GLN A 193 3.77 0.09 -15.89
CA GLN A 193 4.05 -0.01 -17.32
C GLN A 193 4.16 1.37 -18.00
N ILE A 194 3.28 2.30 -17.66
CA ILE A 194 3.30 3.68 -18.19
C ILE A 194 4.59 4.39 -17.79
N LEU A 195 4.95 4.33 -16.51
CA LEU A 195 6.18 4.94 -16.02
C LEU A 195 7.41 4.28 -16.62
N ALA A 196 7.45 2.94 -16.70
CA ALA A 196 8.55 2.21 -17.32
C ALA A 196 8.75 2.58 -18.80
N ALA A 197 7.66 2.68 -19.57
CA ALA A 197 7.70 3.14 -20.96
C ALA A 197 8.19 4.59 -21.07
N TRP A 198 7.73 5.47 -20.17
CA TRP A 198 8.11 6.87 -20.19
C TRP A 198 9.60 7.09 -19.87
N VAL A 199 10.14 6.37 -18.86
CA VAL A 199 11.56 6.48 -18.50
C VAL A 199 12.49 5.78 -19.48
N GLY A 200 12.00 4.79 -20.23
CA GLY A 200 12.80 4.01 -21.17
C GLY A 200 13.50 4.81 -22.28
N ALA A 201 13.00 6.03 -22.57
CA ALA A 201 13.59 6.95 -23.54
C ALA A 201 14.25 8.17 -22.86
N ARG A 202 14.48 8.12 -21.55
CA ARG A 202 14.98 9.27 -20.75
C ARG A 202 16.06 8.84 -19.78
N ASP A 203 16.89 9.78 -19.38
CA ASP A 203 17.89 9.58 -18.33
C ASP A 203 17.22 9.70 -16.93
N THR A 204 16.32 8.76 -16.62
CA THR A 204 15.55 8.69 -15.38
C THR A 204 15.64 7.28 -14.80
N ALA A 205 15.85 7.17 -13.51
CA ALA A 205 15.73 5.91 -12.79
C ALA A 205 14.30 5.74 -12.25
N LEU A 206 13.63 4.64 -12.55
CA LEU A 206 12.35 4.26 -11.97
C LEU A 206 12.55 3.14 -10.95
N THR A 207 12.16 3.40 -9.71
CA THR A 207 12.07 2.37 -8.68
C THR A 207 10.62 2.09 -8.36
N VAL A 208 10.18 0.86 -8.59
CA VAL A 208 8.83 0.39 -8.26
C VAL A 208 8.87 -0.39 -6.96
N LEU A 209 8.11 0.04 -5.96
CA LEU A 209 7.96 -0.66 -4.69
C LEU A 209 6.57 -1.30 -4.63
N ARG A 210 6.49 -2.63 -4.76
CA ARG A 210 5.26 -3.41 -4.65
C ARG A 210 5.00 -3.70 -3.18
N LEU A 211 4.17 -2.87 -2.57
CA LEU A 211 3.91 -2.94 -1.14
C LEU A 211 2.94 -4.07 -0.81
N GLN A 212 3.23 -4.78 0.27
CA GLN A 212 2.35 -5.76 0.89
C GLN A 212 1.24 -5.06 1.71
N ASN A 213 0.60 -5.74 2.66
CA ASN A 213 -0.49 -5.16 3.45
C ASN A 213 0.05 -4.20 4.53
N VAL A 214 0.12 -2.93 4.18
CA VAL A 214 0.64 -1.89 5.08
C VAL A 214 -0.38 -1.57 6.17
N PHE A 215 0.08 -1.49 7.42
CA PHE A 215 -0.73 -1.10 8.56
C PHE A 215 0.08 -0.29 9.59
N GLY A 216 -0.58 0.45 10.46
CA GLY A 216 0.06 1.20 11.53
C GLY A 216 -0.63 2.52 11.87
N PRO A 217 -0.08 3.29 12.82
CA PRO A 217 -0.57 4.62 13.19
C PRO A 217 -0.70 5.56 11.99
N GLY A 218 -1.78 6.35 11.94
CA GLY A 218 -2.07 7.27 10.84
C GLY A 218 -2.95 6.68 9.74
N GLN A 219 -3.25 5.36 9.76
CA GLN A 219 -4.23 4.79 8.82
C GLN A 219 -5.64 5.27 9.12
N SER A 220 -6.48 5.39 8.08
CA SER A 220 -7.88 5.79 8.26
C SER A 220 -8.63 4.79 9.13
N LEU A 221 -9.31 5.28 10.17
CA LEU A 221 -10.18 4.48 11.03
C LEU A 221 -11.62 4.38 10.50
N THR A 222 -11.99 5.23 9.56
CA THR A 222 -13.37 5.33 9.02
C THR A 222 -13.52 4.74 7.63
N ASN A 223 -12.43 4.59 6.88
CA ASN A 223 -12.46 4.02 5.55
C ASN A 223 -12.56 2.49 5.61
N SER A 224 -13.76 1.94 5.41
CA SER A 224 -14.05 0.51 5.45
C SER A 224 -13.35 -0.32 4.35
N TYR A 225 -12.83 0.34 3.30
CA TYR A 225 -12.20 -0.34 2.17
C TYR A 225 -10.70 -0.57 2.32
N THR A 226 -10.03 0.16 3.22
CA THR A 226 -8.56 0.15 3.30
C THR A 226 -7.99 -0.53 4.54
N GLY A 227 -8.81 -1.14 5.40
CA GLY A 227 -8.21 -1.59 6.64
C GLY A 227 -8.90 -2.73 7.36
N ILE A 228 -8.62 -3.99 6.96
CA ILE A 228 -9.06 -5.15 7.76
C ILE A 228 -8.58 -5.02 9.22
N VAL A 229 -7.38 -4.47 9.43
CA VAL A 229 -6.81 -4.25 10.77
C VAL A 229 -7.66 -3.25 11.55
N SER A 230 -8.03 -2.10 10.95
CA SER A 230 -8.92 -1.11 11.59
C SER A 230 -10.30 -1.68 11.90
N LEU A 231 -10.90 -2.44 10.99
CA LEU A 231 -12.19 -3.08 11.22
C LEU A 231 -12.14 -4.05 12.40
N PHE A 232 -11.14 -4.92 12.43
CA PHE A 232 -10.96 -5.89 13.50
C PHE A 232 -10.71 -5.20 14.85
N SER A 233 -9.91 -4.12 14.85
CA SER A 233 -9.68 -3.31 16.05
C SER A 233 -10.96 -2.71 16.60
N GLN A 234 -11.83 -2.14 15.76
CA GLN A 234 -13.10 -1.59 16.19
C GLN A 234 -14.03 -2.65 16.79
N LEU A 235 -14.10 -3.84 16.18
CA LEU A 235 -14.90 -4.95 16.70
C LEU A 235 -14.39 -5.42 18.06
N ALA A 236 -13.08 -5.65 18.19
CA ALA A 236 -12.47 -6.10 19.43
C ALA A 236 -12.61 -5.07 20.55
N ARG A 237 -12.41 -3.77 20.28
CA ARG A 237 -12.65 -2.67 21.23
C ARG A 237 -14.09 -2.61 21.72
N ALA A 238 -15.04 -2.97 20.86
CA ALA A 238 -16.46 -3.06 21.23
C ALA A 238 -16.82 -4.36 21.98
N GLY A 239 -15.82 -5.16 22.40
CA GLY A 239 -16.05 -6.44 23.08
C GLY A 239 -16.71 -7.51 22.19
N ARG A 240 -16.63 -7.35 20.87
CA ARG A 240 -17.29 -8.24 19.91
C ARG A 240 -16.29 -9.26 19.34
N SER A 241 -16.78 -10.49 19.11
CA SER A 241 -16.02 -11.50 18.37
C SER A 241 -15.83 -11.05 16.92
N ILE A 242 -14.63 -11.26 16.39
CA ILE A 242 -14.26 -10.90 15.00
C ILE A 242 -14.73 -11.98 14.05
N PRO A 243 -15.61 -11.68 13.05
CA PRO A 243 -16.02 -12.65 12.03
C PRO A 243 -14.91 -12.82 10.99
N ILE A 244 -14.50 -14.03 10.73
CA ILE A 244 -13.45 -14.37 9.77
C ILE A 244 -14.07 -15.09 8.58
N TYR A 245 -13.67 -14.66 7.38
CA TYR A 245 -14.14 -15.22 6.13
C TYR A 245 -13.42 -16.51 5.77
N GLU A 246 -14.03 -17.29 4.88
CA GLU A 246 -13.60 -18.60 4.43
C GLU A 246 -13.36 -19.53 5.64
N ASP A 247 -12.22 -20.17 5.70
CA ASP A 247 -11.73 -21.00 6.80
C ASP A 247 -10.76 -20.29 7.76
N GLY A 248 -10.48 -18.99 7.48
CA GLY A 248 -9.52 -18.20 8.24
C GLY A 248 -8.07 -18.29 7.78
N GLU A 249 -7.78 -19.17 6.83
CA GLU A 249 -6.42 -19.43 6.34
C GLU A 249 -5.99 -18.52 5.16
N ILE A 250 -6.83 -17.54 4.79
CA ILE A 250 -6.42 -16.49 3.86
C ILE A 250 -5.14 -15.85 4.41
N THR A 251 -4.06 -15.90 3.62
CA THR A 251 -2.74 -15.47 4.06
C THR A 251 -2.37 -14.11 3.47
N ARG A 252 -1.79 -13.25 4.30
CA ARG A 252 -1.25 -11.93 3.94
C ARG A 252 0.13 -11.75 4.56
N ASP A 253 0.90 -10.83 4.00
CA ASP A 253 2.09 -10.27 4.61
C ASP A 253 1.72 -8.87 5.15
N PHE A 254 1.70 -8.74 6.47
CA PHE A 254 1.39 -7.49 7.16
C PHE A 254 2.68 -6.77 7.48
N VAL A 255 2.90 -5.61 6.87
CA VAL A 255 4.10 -4.80 7.04
C VAL A 255 3.77 -3.49 7.75
N PHE A 256 4.56 -3.15 8.76
CA PHE A 256 4.33 -1.95 9.54
C PHE A 256 4.73 -0.69 8.79
N ILE A 257 4.02 0.40 9.03
CA ILE A 257 4.19 1.66 8.29
C ILE A 257 5.61 2.24 8.38
N ASP A 258 6.28 2.06 9.52
CA ASP A 258 7.65 2.54 9.70
C ASP A 258 8.62 1.82 8.77
N ASP A 259 8.50 0.49 8.65
CA ASP A 259 9.32 -0.30 7.72
C ASP A 259 9.11 0.12 6.27
N ILE A 260 7.89 0.50 5.89
CA ILE A 260 7.58 1.03 4.56
C ILE A 260 8.28 2.37 4.34
N ALA A 261 8.16 3.30 5.28
CA ALA A 261 8.80 4.60 5.18
C ALA A 261 10.34 4.46 5.07
N ASP A 262 10.91 3.55 5.85
CA ASP A 262 12.34 3.26 5.83
C ASP A 262 12.77 2.59 4.51
N ALA A 263 11.94 1.73 3.90
CA ALA A 263 12.19 1.17 2.57
C ALA A 263 12.24 2.24 1.46
N PHE A 264 11.34 3.24 1.51
CA PHE A 264 11.40 4.38 0.59
C PHE A 264 12.68 5.18 0.76
N VAL A 265 13.10 5.44 2.00
CA VAL A 265 14.36 6.15 2.29
C VAL A 265 15.56 5.35 1.80
N ALA A 266 15.59 4.04 2.05
CA ALA A 266 16.63 3.15 1.55
C ALA A 266 16.70 3.16 0.02
N ALA A 267 15.55 3.06 -0.66
CA ALA A 267 15.48 3.15 -2.11
C ALA A 267 15.98 4.49 -2.67
N LEU A 268 15.74 5.60 -1.97
CA LEU A 268 16.31 6.91 -2.31
C LEU A 268 17.83 6.94 -2.15
N GLY A 269 18.36 6.19 -1.18
CA GLY A 269 19.79 6.11 -0.87
C GLY A 269 20.61 5.26 -1.83
N THR A 270 19.99 4.39 -2.64
CA THR A 270 20.70 3.54 -3.59
C THR A 270 21.38 4.33 -4.70
N ALA A 271 22.42 3.74 -5.30
CA ALA A 271 23.02 4.31 -6.50
C ALA A 271 21.96 4.44 -7.62
N ARG A 272 22.00 5.55 -8.34
CA ARG A 272 21.11 5.77 -9.49
C ARG A 272 21.43 4.78 -10.60
N SER A 273 20.43 4.01 -11.02
CA SER A 273 20.49 3.13 -12.17
C SER A 273 19.38 3.52 -13.15
N VAL A 274 19.74 3.98 -14.33
CA VAL A 274 18.77 4.34 -15.37
C VAL A 274 17.95 3.11 -15.78
N GLY A 275 16.67 3.33 -16.02
CA GLY A 275 15.72 2.26 -16.33
C GLY A 275 14.85 1.89 -15.11
N THR A 276 14.26 0.71 -15.14
CA THR A 276 13.28 0.27 -14.14
C THR A 276 13.85 -0.83 -13.26
N THR A 277 13.73 -0.64 -11.95
CA THR A 277 14.00 -1.67 -10.95
C THR A 277 12.75 -1.85 -10.06
N THR A 278 12.36 -3.10 -9.82
CA THR A 278 11.16 -3.42 -9.02
C THR A 278 11.54 -4.23 -7.78
N PHE A 279 10.98 -3.86 -6.64
CA PHE A 279 11.18 -4.52 -5.36
C PHE A 279 9.83 -4.88 -4.72
N ASP A 280 9.76 -6.03 -4.06
CA ASP A 280 8.68 -6.37 -3.14
C ASP A 280 9.03 -5.87 -1.74
N VAL A 281 8.10 -5.15 -1.11
CA VAL A 281 8.29 -4.59 0.23
C VAL A 281 7.20 -5.11 1.16
N GLY A 282 7.62 -5.93 2.12
CA GLY A 282 6.77 -6.61 3.09
C GLY A 282 7.54 -6.90 4.37
N SER A 283 6.91 -7.61 5.29
CA SER A 283 7.59 -8.17 6.47
C SER A 283 8.38 -9.44 6.13
N GLY A 284 8.03 -10.09 5.02
CA GLY A 284 8.55 -11.42 4.65
C GLY A 284 7.97 -12.57 5.48
N VAL A 285 7.01 -12.27 6.38
CA VAL A 285 6.39 -13.26 7.26
C VAL A 285 4.91 -13.43 6.88
N PRO A 286 4.54 -14.54 6.22
CA PRO A 286 3.15 -14.87 5.97
C PRO A 286 2.36 -15.03 7.27
N SER A 287 1.20 -14.37 7.37
CA SER A 287 0.31 -14.47 8.52
C SER A 287 -1.13 -14.66 8.04
N THR A 288 -1.90 -15.53 8.71
CA THR A 288 -3.31 -15.72 8.35
C THR A 288 -4.18 -14.56 8.85
N ILE A 289 -5.33 -14.39 8.24
CA ILE A 289 -6.33 -13.43 8.76
C ILE A 289 -6.78 -13.83 10.18
N ASN A 290 -6.78 -15.13 10.48
CA ASN A 290 -7.07 -15.64 11.81
C ASN A 290 -5.99 -15.26 12.84
N ASP A 291 -4.70 -15.31 12.47
CA ASP A 291 -3.61 -14.87 13.35
C ASP A 291 -3.73 -13.38 13.68
N LEU A 292 -3.96 -12.54 12.68
CA LEU A 292 -4.22 -11.11 12.89
C LEU A 292 -5.40 -10.90 13.85
N ALA A 293 -6.53 -11.55 13.60
CA ALA A 293 -7.73 -11.39 14.40
C ALA A 293 -7.51 -11.84 15.86
N ARG A 294 -6.81 -12.96 16.07
CA ARG A 294 -6.46 -13.46 17.41
C ARG A 294 -5.54 -12.48 18.14
N THR A 295 -4.55 -11.92 17.47
CA THR A 295 -3.64 -10.94 18.07
C THR A 295 -4.40 -9.69 18.52
N ILE A 296 -5.28 -9.16 17.68
CA ILE A 296 -6.11 -7.98 18.04
C ILE A 296 -7.10 -8.31 19.16
N ALA A 297 -7.80 -9.45 19.09
CA ALA A 297 -8.76 -9.86 20.12
C ALA A 297 -8.06 -10.03 21.48
N ARG A 298 -6.86 -10.62 21.50
CA ARG A 298 -6.06 -10.80 22.72
C ARG A 298 -5.67 -9.46 23.35
N HIS A 299 -5.26 -8.48 22.54
CA HIS A 299 -4.91 -7.14 23.03
C HIS A 299 -6.07 -6.47 23.80
N HIS A 300 -7.30 -6.59 23.30
CA HIS A 300 -8.48 -5.98 23.90
C HIS A 300 -9.23 -6.89 24.89
N GLY A 301 -8.76 -8.10 25.13
CA GLY A 301 -9.52 -9.05 25.96
C GLY A 301 -10.90 -9.42 25.36
N ALA A 302 -11.06 -9.27 24.04
CA ALA A 302 -12.29 -9.57 23.33
C ALA A 302 -12.50 -11.08 23.15
N PRO A 303 -13.76 -11.55 22.88
CA PRO A 303 -14.02 -12.95 22.59
C PRO A 303 -13.19 -13.45 21.39
N ALA A 304 -12.87 -14.76 21.39
CA ALA A 304 -12.13 -15.37 20.31
C ALA A 304 -12.82 -15.12 18.95
N PRO A 305 -12.04 -14.90 17.88
CA PRO A 305 -12.59 -14.81 16.53
C PRO A 305 -13.34 -16.07 16.14
N HIS A 306 -14.29 -15.98 15.22
CA HIS A 306 -15.07 -17.12 14.74
C HIS A 306 -15.12 -17.16 13.20
N ILE A 307 -15.04 -18.37 12.66
CA ILE A 307 -15.13 -18.63 11.22
C ILE A 307 -16.58 -18.52 10.78
N THR A 308 -16.84 -17.79 9.71
CA THR A 308 -18.20 -17.60 9.16
C THR A 308 -18.49 -18.42 7.91
N GLY A 309 -17.47 -18.85 7.18
CA GLY A 309 -17.60 -19.43 5.84
C GLY A 309 -18.04 -18.44 4.76
N ALA A 310 -18.27 -17.17 5.11
CA ALA A 310 -18.53 -16.12 4.12
C ALA A 310 -17.29 -15.88 3.27
N PHE A 311 -17.47 -15.48 2.02
CA PHE A 311 -16.36 -15.22 1.11
C PHE A 311 -16.62 -13.95 0.27
N ARG A 312 -15.61 -13.49 -0.44
CA ARG A 312 -15.69 -12.42 -1.43
C ARG A 312 -15.07 -12.87 -2.74
N ASP A 313 -15.79 -12.67 -3.83
CA ASP A 313 -15.21 -12.88 -5.15
C ASP A 313 -14.04 -11.92 -5.38
N GLY A 314 -12.98 -12.44 -6.00
CA GLY A 314 -11.78 -11.65 -6.26
C GLY A 314 -10.78 -11.54 -5.09
N ASP A 315 -11.11 -12.02 -3.90
CA ASP A 315 -10.12 -12.15 -2.84
C ASP A 315 -9.07 -13.22 -3.21
N VAL A 316 -7.80 -12.89 -3.00
CA VAL A 316 -6.71 -13.85 -3.24
C VAL A 316 -6.47 -14.71 -2.00
N ARG A 317 -6.19 -16.00 -2.21
CA ARG A 317 -5.95 -16.96 -1.12
C ARG A 317 -4.66 -16.68 -0.39
N PHE A 318 -3.58 -16.45 -1.13
CA PHE A 318 -2.25 -16.24 -0.58
C PHE A 318 -1.60 -15.00 -1.17
N ALA A 319 -1.14 -14.09 -0.31
CA ALA A 319 -0.39 -12.92 -0.71
C ALA A 319 0.69 -12.59 0.32
N ALA A 320 1.88 -13.08 0.08
CA ALA A 320 3.09 -12.74 0.80
C ALA A 320 4.25 -12.64 -0.19
N CYS A 321 5.34 -12.00 0.19
CA CYS A 321 6.53 -11.86 -0.67
C CYS A 321 7.79 -12.42 0.00
N ASP A 322 8.75 -12.77 -0.85
CA ASP A 322 10.14 -12.97 -0.45
C ASP A 322 10.86 -11.63 -0.48
N VAL A 323 11.18 -11.11 0.69
CA VAL A 323 11.87 -9.82 0.85
C VAL A 323 13.39 -9.90 0.71
N ALA A 324 13.97 -11.10 0.65
CA ALA A 324 15.43 -11.26 0.65
C ALA A 324 16.14 -10.50 -0.49
N PRO A 325 15.61 -10.47 -1.74
CA PRO A 325 16.22 -9.65 -2.78
C PRO A 325 16.18 -8.15 -2.48
N THR A 326 15.11 -7.66 -1.88
CA THR A 326 14.96 -6.25 -1.48
C THR A 326 15.90 -5.89 -0.34
N VAL A 327 16.00 -6.74 0.68
CA VAL A 327 16.95 -6.61 1.81
C VAL A 327 18.36 -6.45 1.28
N ALA A 328 18.78 -7.33 0.38
CA ALA A 328 20.15 -7.31 -0.17
C ALA A 328 20.41 -6.09 -1.06
N ALA A 329 19.43 -5.66 -1.85
CA ALA A 329 19.60 -4.58 -2.82
C ALA A 329 19.52 -3.18 -2.19
N LEU A 330 18.69 -3.00 -1.16
CA LEU A 330 18.46 -1.72 -0.52
C LEU A 330 19.23 -1.53 0.79
N ASP A 331 19.93 -2.54 1.27
CA ASP A 331 20.53 -2.57 2.63
C ASP A 331 19.47 -2.16 3.68
N TRP A 332 18.28 -2.73 3.55
CA TRP A 332 17.10 -2.48 4.38
C TRP A 332 16.50 -3.80 4.83
N GLN A 333 15.94 -3.83 6.02
CA GLN A 333 15.17 -4.98 6.50
C GLN A 333 14.00 -4.53 7.38
N PRO A 334 12.87 -5.25 7.34
CA PRO A 334 11.74 -4.96 8.23
C PRO A 334 12.14 -5.21 9.69
N GLN A 335 11.73 -4.32 10.59
CA GLN A 335 12.06 -4.37 12.01
C GLN A 335 10.87 -4.79 12.88
N TRP A 336 9.65 -4.64 12.34
CA TRP A 336 8.42 -4.87 13.08
C TRP A 336 7.83 -6.25 12.77
N ASN A 337 7.51 -7.01 13.80
CA ASN A 337 6.65 -8.18 13.67
C ASN A 337 5.18 -7.79 13.84
N LEU A 338 4.27 -8.70 13.49
CA LEU A 338 2.83 -8.47 13.53
C LEU A 338 2.33 -8.10 14.94
N ASP A 339 2.77 -8.83 15.97
CA ASP A 339 2.32 -8.59 17.35
C ASP A 339 2.72 -7.20 17.85
N ALA A 340 3.98 -6.81 17.69
CA ALA A 340 4.47 -5.49 18.10
C ALA A 340 3.79 -4.36 17.32
N GLY A 341 3.62 -4.54 15.99
CA GLY A 341 2.92 -3.56 15.15
C GLY A 341 1.44 -3.41 15.52
N VAL A 342 0.76 -4.52 15.84
CA VAL A 342 -0.63 -4.48 16.31
C VAL A 342 -0.74 -3.72 17.63
N VAL A 343 0.10 -4.03 18.62
CA VAL A 343 0.12 -3.30 19.91
C VAL A 343 0.30 -1.80 19.66
N ARG A 344 1.29 -1.41 18.89
CA ARG A 344 1.57 0.00 18.57
C ARG A 344 0.38 0.69 17.89
N LEU A 345 -0.31 -0.02 17.00
CA LEU A 345 -1.51 0.51 16.34
C LEU A 345 -2.67 0.66 17.33
N GLN A 346 -2.89 -0.33 18.22
CA GLN A 346 -3.98 -0.25 19.20
C GLN A 346 -3.76 0.91 20.18
N ASP A 347 -2.54 1.12 20.69
CA ASP A 347 -2.17 2.26 21.53
C ASP A 347 -2.48 3.59 20.83
N TRP A 348 -2.20 3.69 19.55
CA TRP A 348 -2.51 4.88 18.77
C TRP A 348 -4.03 5.07 18.59
N ILE A 349 -4.77 4.00 18.29
CA ILE A 349 -6.24 4.04 18.15
C ILE A 349 -6.86 4.50 19.48
N ASP A 350 -6.40 3.99 20.60
CA ASP A 350 -6.89 4.38 21.94
C ASP A 350 -6.62 5.85 22.24
N GLY A 351 -5.47 6.36 21.82
CA GLY A 351 -5.14 7.79 21.91
C GLY A 351 -6.04 8.67 21.03
N GLN A 352 -6.45 8.20 19.84
CA GLN A 352 -7.30 8.97 18.91
C GLN A 352 -8.79 8.96 19.33
N LEU A 353 -9.29 7.82 19.80
CA LEU A 353 -10.72 7.63 20.09
C LEU A 353 -11.06 7.78 21.60
N GLY A 354 -10.06 8.04 22.43
CA GLY A 354 -10.14 7.89 23.87
C GLY A 354 -10.15 6.41 24.25
N THR A 355 -9.67 6.09 25.46
CA THR A 355 -9.84 4.74 26.02
C THR A 355 -11.32 4.43 26.01
N PRO A 356 -11.78 3.23 25.55
CA PRO A 356 -13.19 2.89 25.65
C PRO A 356 -13.58 3.17 27.09
N VAL A 357 -14.50 4.13 27.29
CA VAL A 357 -15.14 4.26 28.59
C VAL A 357 -15.63 2.87 28.83
N GLU A 358 -15.02 2.19 29.81
CA GLU A 358 -15.53 0.93 30.30
C GLU A 358 -17.03 1.05 30.23
N ALA A 359 -17.67 0.03 29.66
CA ALA A 359 -19.00 -0.24 30.09
C ALA A 359 -18.89 -0.40 31.60
N LEU A 360 -18.73 0.74 32.28
CA LEU A 360 -18.82 0.93 33.67
C LEU A 360 -20.20 0.44 34.02
N MET A 361 -20.20 -0.87 34.41
CA MET A 361 -21.14 -1.34 35.35
C MET A 361 -22.60 -1.12 34.99
N ALA A 362 -23.09 -1.91 34.05
CA ALA A 362 -24.40 -2.46 34.30
C ALA A 362 -24.20 -3.48 35.42
N GLY A 363 -24.38 -2.99 36.66
CA GLY A 363 -24.67 -3.81 37.83
C GLY A 363 -25.98 -4.56 37.65
#